data_a08f67093e31b594bdbcb15fb8dfdde5
#
_entry.id   a08f67093e31b594bdbcb15fb8dfdde5
#
_cell.length_a   1.000
_cell.length_b   1.000
_cell.length_c   1.000
_cell.angle_alpha   90.00
_cell.angle_beta   90.00
_cell.angle_gamma   90.00
#
_symmetry.space_group_name_H-M   'P 1'
#
loop_
_entity.id
_entity.type
_entity.pdbx_description
1 polymer ?
#
loop_
_entity_poly.entity_id
_entity_poly.type
_entity_poly.pdbx_seq_one_letter_code
_entity_poly.pdbx_strand_id
1 'polypeptide(L)'
;MEEEKNNASPPANIGISLLLVVFLTLCLFTFSAIALVQANSEWKNASLTKEARDAYFAAVNLAESEIYQYNRAIDNGEAPSAEVLVRSYEINDEKELLVEMQLIDSEYGPHYVFTSFKTVVTTEWSGDEMKNTL
;
A
#
# COMPACT_ATOMS: atom_id res chain seq x y z
N MET A 1 36.07 -13.79 -64.94
CA MET A 1 35.77 -12.37 -64.75
C MET A 1 34.52 -12.10 -63.95
N GLU A 2 33.58 -12.98 -63.96
CA GLU A 2 32.36 -12.81 -63.15
C GLU A 2 32.57 -13.09 -61.64
N GLU A 3 33.61 -13.83 -61.31
CA GLU A 3 33.90 -14.16 -59.92
C GLU A 3 34.50 -13.01 -59.10
N GLU A 4 35.11 -12.05 -59.75
CA GLU A 4 35.72 -10.89 -59.08
C GLU A 4 34.67 -9.88 -58.56
N LYS A 5 33.46 -9.87 -59.16
CA LYS A 5 32.41 -8.97 -58.71
C LYS A 5 31.74 -9.38 -57.41
N ASN A 6 31.81 -10.64 -57.07
CA ASN A 6 31.18 -11.15 -55.87
C ASN A 6 32.05 -10.95 -54.62
N ASN A 7 33.30 -10.69 -54.78
CA ASN A 7 34.25 -10.52 -53.68
C ASN A 7 34.26 -9.09 -53.11
N ALA A 8 33.65 -8.14 -53.76
CA ALA A 8 33.59 -6.74 -53.31
C ALA A 8 32.46 -6.43 -52.35
N SER A 9 31.40 -7.25 -52.37
CA SER A 9 30.22 -7.06 -51.51
C SER A 9 30.35 -7.60 -50.07
N PRO A 10 31.03 -8.73 -49.79
CA PRO A 10 30.98 -9.36 -48.47
C PRO A 10 31.47 -8.52 -47.29
N PRO A 11 32.55 -7.72 -47.40
CA PRO A 11 33.02 -6.95 -46.22
C PRO A 11 32.06 -5.89 -45.72
N ALA A 12 31.31 -5.25 -46.61
CA ALA A 12 30.32 -4.23 -46.24
C ALA A 12 29.09 -4.85 -45.55
N ASN A 13 28.64 -6.01 -46.05
CA ASN A 13 27.53 -6.73 -45.42
C ASN A 13 27.88 -7.30 -44.06
N ILE A 14 29.09 -7.76 -43.87
CA ILE A 14 29.58 -8.25 -42.58
C ILE A 14 29.64 -7.11 -41.55
N GLY A 15 30.11 -5.93 -41.97
CA GLY A 15 30.18 -4.75 -41.10
C GLY A 15 28.79 -4.27 -40.65
N ILE A 16 27.82 -4.22 -41.56
CA ILE A 16 26.44 -3.83 -41.24
C ILE A 16 25.78 -4.87 -40.35
N SER A 17 25.98 -6.15 -40.64
CA SER A 17 25.44 -7.23 -39.84
C SER A 17 26.02 -7.23 -38.42
N LEU A 18 27.32 -7.00 -38.29
CA LEU A 18 27.98 -6.88 -36.99
C LEU A 18 27.44 -5.69 -36.21
N LEU A 19 27.29 -4.54 -36.85
CA LEU A 19 26.73 -3.34 -36.23
C LEU A 19 25.31 -3.58 -35.73
N LEU A 20 24.51 -4.26 -36.56
CA LEU A 20 23.14 -4.61 -36.20
C LEU A 20 23.08 -5.52 -34.94
N VAL A 21 23.94 -6.54 -34.91
CA VAL A 21 24.03 -7.47 -33.78
C VAL A 21 24.44 -6.74 -32.52
N VAL A 22 25.43 -5.87 -32.57
CA VAL A 22 25.88 -5.06 -31.43
C VAL A 22 24.74 -4.15 -30.96
N PHE A 23 24.04 -3.50 -31.86
CA PHE A 23 22.90 -2.64 -31.55
C PHE A 23 21.78 -3.42 -30.85
N LEU A 24 21.40 -4.56 -31.40
CA LEU A 24 20.36 -5.41 -30.79
C LEU A 24 20.78 -5.90 -29.40
N THR A 25 22.05 -6.28 -29.24
CA THR A 25 22.59 -6.72 -27.94
C THR A 25 22.52 -5.60 -26.92
N LEU A 26 22.88 -4.38 -27.28
CA LEU A 26 22.78 -3.21 -26.41
C LEU A 26 21.32 -2.91 -26.04
N CYS A 27 20.41 -3.00 -27.00
CA CYS A 27 18.98 -2.82 -26.73
C CYS A 27 18.44 -3.86 -25.75
N LEU A 28 18.77 -5.13 -25.94
CA LEU A 28 18.37 -6.20 -25.03
C LEU A 28 18.96 -6.00 -23.63
N PHE A 29 20.19 -5.57 -23.57
CA PHE A 29 20.85 -5.30 -22.27
C PHE A 29 20.15 -4.15 -21.53
N THR A 30 19.85 -3.06 -22.22
CA THR A 30 19.13 -1.92 -21.60
C THR A 30 17.73 -2.30 -21.17
N PHE A 31 16.97 -3.04 -21.97
CA PHE A 31 15.65 -3.54 -21.57
C PHE A 31 15.73 -4.44 -20.34
N SER A 32 16.71 -5.32 -20.29
CA SER A 32 16.91 -6.20 -19.14
C SER A 32 17.22 -5.42 -17.87
N ALA A 33 18.05 -4.41 -17.95
CA ALA A 33 18.39 -3.54 -16.83
C ALA A 33 17.16 -2.78 -16.32
N ILE A 34 16.37 -2.20 -17.22
CA ILE A 34 15.13 -1.48 -16.86
C ILE A 34 14.13 -2.44 -16.24
N ALA A 35 13.93 -3.62 -16.82
CA ALA A 35 13.02 -4.63 -16.30
C ALA A 35 13.40 -5.06 -14.88
N LEU A 36 14.70 -5.23 -14.62
CA LEU A 36 15.19 -5.60 -13.30
C LEU A 36 14.91 -4.50 -12.26
N VAL A 37 15.16 -3.25 -12.61
CA VAL A 37 14.90 -2.10 -11.74
C VAL A 37 13.40 -1.99 -11.44
N GLN A 38 12.54 -2.14 -12.44
CA GLN A 38 11.09 -2.10 -12.27
C GLN A 38 10.60 -3.24 -11.38
N ALA A 39 11.06 -4.46 -11.63
CA ALA A 39 10.69 -5.62 -10.82
C ALA A 39 11.07 -5.43 -9.34
N ASN A 40 12.26 -4.92 -9.08
CA ASN A 40 12.72 -4.64 -7.72
C ASN A 40 11.88 -3.54 -7.06
N SER A 41 11.54 -2.49 -7.78
CA SER A 41 10.68 -1.41 -7.31
C SER A 41 9.25 -1.90 -7.01
N GLU A 42 8.69 -2.70 -7.89
CA GLU A 42 7.36 -3.30 -7.71
C GLU A 42 7.34 -4.22 -6.49
N TRP A 43 8.35 -5.06 -6.32
CA TRP A 43 8.46 -5.94 -5.16
C TRP A 43 8.53 -5.16 -3.86
N LYS A 44 9.33 -4.09 -3.84
CA LYS A 44 9.46 -3.21 -2.67
C LYS A 44 8.13 -2.53 -2.35
N ASN A 45 7.44 -1.99 -3.36
CA ASN A 45 6.14 -1.34 -3.18
C ASN A 45 5.09 -2.35 -2.72
N ALA A 46 5.07 -3.55 -3.26
CA ALA A 46 4.15 -4.61 -2.84
C ALA A 46 4.41 -5.01 -1.38
N SER A 47 5.67 -5.11 -0.97
CA SER A 47 6.04 -5.41 0.41
C SER A 47 5.59 -4.33 1.39
N LEU A 48 5.79 -3.06 1.05
CA LEU A 48 5.34 -1.92 1.85
C LEU A 48 3.81 -1.86 1.95
N THR A 49 3.12 -2.12 0.85
CA THR A 49 1.66 -2.16 0.81
C THR A 49 1.11 -3.29 1.67
N LYS A 50 1.75 -4.46 1.61
CA LYS A 50 1.39 -5.60 2.46
C LYS A 50 1.56 -5.28 3.93
N GLU A 51 2.71 -4.72 4.30
CA GLU A 51 3.01 -4.32 5.68
C GLU A 51 1.99 -3.30 6.20
N ALA A 52 1.67 -2.29 5.41
CA ALA A 52 0.66 -1.30 5.75
C ALA A 52 -0.73 -1.91 5.93
N ARG A 53 -1.09 -2.86 5.05
CA ARG A 53 -2.35 -3.59 5.14
C ARG A 53 -2.42 -4.45 6.39
N ASP A 54 -1.36 -5.20 6.68
CA ASP A 54 -1.30 -6.07 7.85
C ASP A 54 -1.41 -5.25 9.14
N ALA A 55 -0.75 -4.10 9.20
CA ALA A 55 -0.84 -3.17 10.33
C ALA A 55 -2.26 -2.61 10.49
N TYR A 56 -2.91 -2.24 9.39
CA TYR A 56 -4.30 -1.78 9.40
C TYR A 56 -5.25 -2.85 9.92
N PHE A 57 -5.15 -4.07 9.40
CA PHE A 57 -6.01 -5.17 9.86
C PHE A 57 -5.73 -5.56 11.31
N ALA A 58 -4.50 -5.45 11.79
CA ALA A 58 -4.20 -5.65 13.20
C ALA A 58 -4.95 -4.62 14.06
N ALA A 59 -4.98 -3.37 13.66
CA ALA A 59 -5.74 -2.31 14.35
C ALA A 59 -7.26 -2.59 14.31
N VAL A 60 -7.78 -3.02 13.17
CA VAL A 60 -9.20 -3.41 13.03
C VAL A 60 -9.54 -4.59 13.96
N ASN A 61 -8.69 -5.59 14.00
CA ASN A 61 -8.88 -6.75 14.90
C ASN A 61 -8.91 -6.35 16.38
N LEU A 62 -8.08 -5.39 16.78
CA LEU A 62 -8.12 -4.84 18.13
C LEU A 62 -9.45 -4.13 18.39
N ALA A 63 -9.94 -3.35 17.46
CA ALA A 63 -11.23 -2.68 17.55
C ALA A 63 -12.38 -3.69 17.67
N GLU A 64 -12.38 -4.73 16.85
CA GLU A 64 -13.38 -5.80 16.91
C GLU A 64 -13.35 -6.55 18.23
N SER A 65 -12.16 -6.83 18.75
CA SER A 65 -11.99 -7.46 20.07
C SER A 65 -12.56 -6.58 21.17
N GLU A 66 -12.31 -5.29 21.12
CA GLU A 66 -12.79 -4.34 22.13
C GLU A 66 -14.31 -4.18 22.11
N ILE A 67 -14.91 -4.05 20.94
CA ILE A 67 -16.38 -3.96 20.83
C ILE A 67 -17.05 -5.25 21.29
N TYR A 68 -16.43 -6.39 21.02
CA TYR A 68 -16.92 -7.68 21.51
C TYR A 68 -16.91 -7.72 23.04
N GLN A 69 -15.87 -7.21 23.66
CA GLN A 69 -15.78 -7.16 25.13
C GLN A 69 -16.84 -6.23 25.72
N TYR A 70 -17.07 -5.06 25.11
CA TYR A 70 -18.13 -4.14 25.55
C TYR A 70 -19.52 -4.78 25.44
N ASN A 71 -19.81 -5.41 24.33
CA ASN A 71 -21.10 -6.07 24.13
C ASN A 71 -21.30 -7.25 25.07
N ARG A 72 -20.24 -8.01 25.31
CA ARG A 72 -20.27 -9.12 26.29
C ARG A 72 -20.51 -8.63 27.72
N ALA A 73 -19.89 -7.50 28.08
CA ALA A 73 -20.12 -6.89 29.39
C ALA A 73 -21.58 -6.47 29.55
N ILE A 74 -22.19 -5.88 28.51
CA ILE A 74 -23.60 -5.52 28.50
C ILE A 74 -24.48 -6.76 28.61
N ASP A 75 -24.19 -7.83 27.92
CA ASP A 75 -24.93 -9.10 27.99
C ASP A 75 -24.83 -9.73 29.41
N ASN A 76 -23.74 -9.49 30.11
CA ASN A 76 -23.54 -9.94 31.51
C ASN A 76 -24.21 -9.03 32.53
N GLY A 77 -24.90 -7.98 32.10
CA GLY A 77 -25.66 -7.10 32.95
C GLY A 77 -24.97 -5.80 33.36
N GLU A 78 -23.81 -5.51 32.78
CA GLU A 78 -23.13 -4.24 33.03
C GLU A 78 -23.81 -3.11 32.24
N ALA A 79 -23.89 -1.95 32.87
CA ALA A 79 -24.42 -0.77 32.19
C ALA A 79 -23.46 -0.26 31.11
N PRO A 80 -23.97 0.17 29.94
CA PRO A 80 -23.12 0.80 28.93
C PRO A 80 -22.42 2.05 29.46
N SER A 81 -21.16 2.23 29.10
CA SER A 81 -20.33 3.34 29.56
C SER A 81 -20.74 4.69 28.98
N ALA A 82 -21.15 4.71 27.73
CA ALA A 82 -21.52 5.91 26.99
C ALA A 82 -22.35 5.53 25.76
N GLU A 83 -23.11 6.50 25.24
CA GLU A 83 -23.88 6.32 24.02
C GLU A 83 -22.99 6.23 22.78
N VAL A 84 -21.89 6.98 22.77
CA VAL A 84 -20.91 6.99 21.69
C VAL A 84 -19.52 6.79 22.31
N LEU A 85 -18.79 5.84 21.75
CA LEU A 85 -17.40 5.58 22.11
C LEU A 85 -16.50 5.86 20.93
N VAL A 86 -15.46 6.63 21.15
CA VAL A 86 -14.43 6.90 20.15
C VAL A 86 -13.13 6.31 20.65
N ARG A 87 -12.52 5.44 19.86
CA ARG A 87 -11.26 4.78 20.19
C ARG A 87 -10.26 4.99 19.07
N SER A 88 -9.02 5.03 19.45
CA SER A 88 -7.90 5.19 18.54
C SER A 88 -6.96 4.00 18.72
N TYR A 89 -6.54 3.41 17.60
CA TYR A 89 -5.63 2.27 17.56
C TYR A 89 -4.45 2.60 16.67
N GLU A 90 -3.26 2.42 17.17
CA GLU A 90 -2.06 2.69 16.42
C GLU A 90 -1.93 1.72 15.23
N ILE A 91 -1.73 2.26 14.02
CA ILE A 91 -1.41 1.50 12.82
C ILE A 91 0.10 1.47 12.63
N ASN A 92 0.74 2.65 12.72
CA ASN A 92 2.19 2.83 12.66
C ASN A 92 2.54 4.16 13.35
N ASP A 93 3.81 4.57 13.25
CA ASP A 93 4.29 5.81 13.88
C ASP A 93 3.62 7.09 13.36
N GLU A 94 3.02 7.02 12.18
CA GLU A 94 2.43 8.18 11.49
C GLU A 94 0.91 8.15 11.42
N LYS A 95 0.29 7.01 11.63
CA LYS A 95 -1.15 6.81 11.41
C LYS A 95 -1.81 6.06 12.55
N GLU A 96 -3.02 6.48 12.85
CA GLU A 96 -3.92 5.79 13.79
C GLU A 96 -5.25 5.50 13.10
N LEU A 97 -5.88 4.42 13.52
CA LEU A 97 -7.25 4.10 13.16
C LEU A 97 -8.18 4.67 14.20
N LEU A 98 -8.98 5.64 13.82
CA LEU A 98 -10.04 6.20 14.66
C LEU A 98 -11.33 5.45 14.40
N VAL A 99 -11.87 4.84 15.44
CA VAL A 99 -13.08 4.03 15.39
C VAL A 99 -14.14 4.65 16.25
N GLU A 100 -15.31 4.86 15.69
CA GLU A 100 -16.48 5.32 16.41
C GLU A 100 -17.48 4.18 16.54
N MET A 101 -17.93 3.94 17.76
CA MET A 101 -18.93 2.95 18.12
C MET A 101 -20.13 3.66 18.73
N GLN A 102 -21.31 3.27 18.31
CA GLN A 102 -22.55 3.83 18.84
C GLN A 102 -23.39 2.74 19.49
N LEU A 103 -23.95 3.06 20.65
CA LEU A 103 -24.90 2.20 21.33
C LEU A 103 -26.25 2.29 20.64
N ILE A 104 -26.76 1.15 20.19
CA ILE A 104 -28.08 1.03 19.62
C ILE A 104 -28.94 0.07 20.43
N ASP A 105 -30.24 0.30 20.43
CA ASP A 105 -31.21 -0.64 20.99
C ASP A 105 -31.66 -1.60 19.86
N SER A 106 -31.49 -2.90 20.12
CA SER A 106 -31.95 -3.94 19.22
C SER A 106 -32.94 -4.86 19.93
N GLU A 107 -33.52 -5.77 19.15
CA GLU A 107 -34.42 -6.81 19.65
C GLU A 107 -33.81 -7.62 20.80
N TYR A 108 -32.48 -7.72 20.83
CA TYR A 108 -31.71 -8.45 21.85
C TYR A 108 -31.18 -7.57 22.98
N GLY A 109 -31.57 -6.29 23.00
CA GLY A 109 -31.11 -5.31 23.98
C GLY A 109 -30.08 -4.32 23.41
N PRO A 110 -29.59 -3.41 24.26
CA PRO A 110 -28.60 -2.44 23.82
C PRO A 110 -27.26 -3.10 23.50
N HIS A 111 -26.62 -2.70 22.40
CA HIS A 111 -25.26 -3.13 22.09
C HIS A 111 -24.57 -2.09 21.20
N TYR A 112 -23.24 -2.14 21.17
CA TYR A 112 -22.43 -1.25 20.35
C TYR A 112 -22.29 -1.78 18.94
N VAL A 113 -22.36 -0.86 17.97
CA VAL A 113 -22.06 -1.12 16.57
C VAL A 113 -21.02 -0.11 16.09
N PHE A 114 -20.24 -0.52 15.11
CA PHE A 114 -19.32 0.41 14.44
C PHE A 114 -20.11 1.37 13.54
N THR A 115 -19.84 2.65 13.69
CA THR A 115 -20.43 3.69 12.85
C THR A 115 -19.43 4.33 11.91
N SER A 116 -18.15 4.32 12.27
CA SER A 116 -17.11 4.95 11.47
C SER A 116 -15.76 4.30 11.70
N PHE A 117 -15.03 4.10 10.62
CA PHE A 117 -13.61 3.77 10.61
C PHE A 117 -12.89 4.85 9.82
N LYS A 118 -11.94 5.52 10.43
CA LYS A 118 -11.21 6.60 9.79
C LYS A 118 -9.73 6.50 10.12
N THR A 119 -8.89 6.54 9.10
CA THR A 119 -7.45 6.63 9.29
C THR A 119 -7.07 8.09 9.43
N VAL A 120 -6.40 8.43 10.51
CA VAL A 120 -5.90 9.79 10.78
C VAL A 120 -4.39 9.77 10.88
N VAL A 121 -3.76 10.84 10.43
CA VAL A 121 -2.32 11.03 10.49
C VAL A 121 -1.98 11.64 11.85
N THR A 122 -1.11 10.97 12.60
CA THR A 122 -0.70 11.40 13.95
C THR A 122 0.47 12.34 13.95
N THR A 123 1.28 12.35 12.88
CA THR A 123 2.29 13.37 12.71
C THR A 123 1.58 14.71 12.76
N GLU A 124 1.86 15.47 13.79
CA GLU A 124 1.39 16.82 13.92
C GLU A 124 1.70 17.59 12.63
N TRP A 125 0.74 17.66 11.77
CA TRP A 125 0.64 18.73 10.83
C TRP A 125 0.62 19.97 11.68
N SER A 126 1.76 20.55 11.90
CA SER A 126 1.83 21.76 12.68
C SER A 126 0.91 22.76 12.02
N GLY A 127 -0.12 23.18 12.70
CA GLY A 127 -1.04 24.19 12.20
C GLY A 127 -0.36 25.50 11.78
N ASP A 128 0.94 25.56 12.00
CA ASP A 128 1.82 26.64 11.55
C ASP A 128 1.99 26.67 10.02
N GLU A 129 1.95 25.51 9.36
CA GLU A 129 1.97 25.49 7.89
C GLU A 129 0.68 26.03 7.29
N MET A 130 -0.45 25.82 7.93
CA MET A 130 -1.71 26.39 7.50
C MET A 130 -1.80 27.89 7.71
N LYS A 131 -1.14 28.39 8.73
CA LYS A 131 -1.09 29.85 9.00
C LYS A 131 -0.24 30.59 8.00
N ASN A 132 0.75 29.95 7.42
CA ASN A 132 1.65 30.57 6.44
C ASN A 132 1.08 30.52 5.01
N THR A 133 0.03 29.78 4.76
CA THR A 133 -0.65 29.70 3.47
C THR A 133 -1.89 30.62 3.38
N LEU A 134 -2.26 31.22 4.46
CA LEU A 134 -3.32 32.21 4.57
C LEU A 134 -2.74 33.60 4.73
#